data_65a5ace806cb9360b50791019effcd32
#
_entry.id   65a5ace806cb9360b50791019effcd32
#
_cell.length_a   1.000
_cell.length_b   1.000
_cell.length_c   1.000
_cell.angle_alpha   90.00
_cell.angle_beta   90.00
_cell.angle_gamma   90.00
#
_symmetry.space_group_name_H-M   'P 1'
#
loop_
_entity.id
_entity.type
_entity.pdbx_description
1 polymer ?
#
loop_
_entity_poly.entity_id
_entity_poly.type
_entity_poly.pdbx_seq_one_letter_code
_entity_poly.pdbx_strand_id
1 'polypeptide(L)'
;FKGLFTQGMVCHETYKDKDNNWLSPEEVDSEDKKSFYKKDSPNEAVVVGPVESMSKSKKNTVDPQEIIKNYGADAVRFFILSDSPPEKDVQWSDQGINASFKFIQKTWQLHKKIKNRLSEKNSANAEDKINNNILEFTNLLIEKVSKNIESFNYNVIIANFHESYNFLNNEINKNLNNQILKECYKKILLLMNPIIPHLVSECLEDLDLKNEKIWPK
;
A
#
# COMPACT_ATOMS: atom_id res chain seq x y z
N PHE A 1 -21.81 -9.74 20.57
CA PHE A 1 -21.26 -9.46 19.22
C PHE A 1 -22.32 -8.75 18.38
N LYS A 2 -21.92 -7.69 17.64
CA LYS A 2 -22.79 -7.04 16.65
C LYS A 2 -22.69 -7.68 15.26
N GLY A 3 -21.64 -8.45 15.00
CA GLY A 3 -21.40 -9.14 13.74
C GLY A 3 -20.15 -10.00 13.82
N LEU A 4 -19.99 -10.90 12.86
CA LEU A 4 -18.81 -11.71 12.62
C LEU A 4 -18.33 -11.40 11.21
N PHE A 5 -17.05 -11.07 11.06
CA PHE A 5 -16.39 -10.91 9.78
C PHE A 5 -15.30 -11.98 9.66
N THR A 6 -15.35 -12.78 8.59
CA THR A 6 -14.35 -13.81 8.31
C THR A 6 -13.50 -13.34 7.13
N GLN A 7 -12.18 -13.28 7.33
CA GLN A 7 -11.24 -12.92 6.28
C GLN A 7 -10.78 -14.15 5.49
N GLY A 8 -10.36 -13.91 4.24
CA GLY A 8 -9.66 -14.89 3.42
C GLY A 8 -8.26 -15.21 3.92
N MET A 9 -7.63 -16.20 3.32
CA MET A 9 -6.28 -16.65 3.66
C MET A 9 -5.26 -16.02 2.70
N VAL A 10 -4.01 -15.92 3.17
CA VAL A 10 -2.89 -15.63 2.29
C VAL A 10 -2.42 -16.94 1.68
N CYS A 11 -2.38 -17.00 0.35
CA CYS A 11 -2.07 -18.19 -0.42
C CYS A 11 -0.77 -17.99 -1.20
N HIS A 12 -0.07 -19.08 -1.48
CA HIS A 12 1.13 -19.09 -2.30
C HIS A 12 1.16 -20.35 -3.16
N GLU A 13 1.88 -20.31 -4.27
CA GLU A 13 2.20 -21.49 -5.06
C GLU A 13 2.91 -22.53 -4.19
N THR A 14 2.78 -23.79 -4.56
CA THR A 14 3.48 -24.90 -3.91
C THR A 14 4.54 -25.44 -4.83
N TYR A 15 5.66 -25.87 -4.29
CA TYR A 15 6.81 -26.36 -5.05
C TYR A 15 7.24 -27.73 -4.58
N LYS A 16 7.61 -28.59 -5.54
CA LYS A 16 8.10 -29.95 -5.27
C LYS A 16 9.34 -30.26 -6.11
N ASP A 17 10.26 -30.99 -5.48
CA ASP A 17 11.37 -31.59 -6.21
C ASP A 17 10.94 -32.86 -6.97
N LYS A 18 11.89 -33.48 -7.72
CA LYS A 18 11.67 -34.72 -8.46
C LYS A 18 11.29 -35.92 -7.57
N ASP A 19 11.67 -35.88 -6.29
CA ASP A 19 11.40 -36.92 -5.30
C ASP A 19 10.09 -36.66 -4.54
N ASN A 20 9.30 -35.66 -5.00
CA ASN A 20 8.00 -35.26 -4.46
C ASN A 20 8.07 -34.62 -3.05
N ASN A 21 9.26 -34.14 -2.62
CA ASN A 21 9.42 -33.38 -1.39
C ASN A 21 9.02 -31.93 -1.59
N TRP A 22 8.38 -31.32 -0.58
CA TRP A 22 8.02 -29.91 -0.59
C TRP A 22 9.26 -29.03 -0.48
N LEU A 23 9.30 -27.99 -1.32
CA LEU A 23 10.32 -26.95 -1.31
C LEU A 23 9.70 -25.62 -0.85
N SER A 24 10.47 -24.81 -0.12
CA SER A 24 10.08 -23.44 0.20
C SER A 24 10.31 -22.50 -0.99
N PRO A 25 9.63 -21.36 -1.08
CA PRO A 25 9.87 -20.36 -2.12
C PRO A 25 11.34 -19.89 -2.17
N GLU A 26 12.05 -19.92 -1.05
CA GLU A 26 13.46 -19.53 -0.95
C GLU A 26 14.41 -20.55 -1.57
N GLU A 27 14.00 -21.82 -1.65
CA GLU A 27 14.77 -22.92 -2.25
C GLU A 27 14.60 -22.97 -3.79
N VAL A 28 13.71 -22.15 -4.35
CA VAL A 28 13.33 -22.18 -5.78
C VAL A 28 13.72 -20.88 -6.47
N ASP A 29 14.15 -20.97 -7.72
CA ASP A 29 14.43 -19.82 -8.58
C ASP A 29 13.85 -20.04 -9.99
N SER A 30 13.74 -18.95 -10.77
CA SER A 30 13.23 -18.97 -12.13
C SER A 30 13.74 -17.78 -12.93
N GLU A 31 14.29 -18.01 -14.12
CA GLU A 31 14.74 -16.93 -15.00
C GLU A 31 13.60 -16.28 -15.80
N ASP A 32 12.60 -17.07 -16.19
CA ASP A 32 11.53 -16.67 -17.12
C ASP A 32 10.12 -16.72 -16.49
N LYS A 33 10.00 -17.07 -15.21
CA LYS A 33 8.72 -17.33 -14.49
C LYS A 33 7.87 -18.46 -15.09
N LYS A 34 8.46 -19.30 -15.95
CA LYS A 34 7.81 -20.46 -16.53
C LYS A 34 8.53 -21.74 -16.16
N SER A 35 9.87 -21.67 -16.11
CA SER A 35 10.73 -22.80 -15.79
C SER A 35 11.34 -22.56 -14.41
N PHE A 36 10.98 -23.41 -13.45
CA PHE A 36 11.44 -23.31 -12.06
C PHE A 36 12.47 -24.41 -11.79
N TYR A 37 13.52 -24.05 -11.08
CA TYR A 37 14.61 -24.95 -10.70
C TYR A 37 15.01 -24.72 -9.23
N LYS A 38 15.69 -25.73 -8.69
CA LYS A 38 16.22 -25.65 -7.33
C LYS A 38 17.43 -24.72 -7.29
N LYS A 39 17.42 -23.75 -6.39
CA LYS A 39 18.44 -22.68 -6.31
C LYS A 39 19.86 -23.23 -6.15
N ASP A 40 20.01 -24.28 -5.32
CA ASP A 40 21.32 -24.93 -5.09
C ASP A 40 21.69 -25.93 -6.20
N SER A 41 20.79 -26.24 -7.12
CA SER A 41 20.97 -27.20 -8.20
C SER A 41 20.20 -26.76 -9.45
N PRO A 42 20.73 -25.81 -10.26
CA PRO A 42 20.00 -25.21 -11.38
C PRO A 42 19.57 -26.20 -12.48
N ASN A 43 20.17 -27.39 -12.53
CA ASN A 43 19.79 -28.48 -13.45
C ASN A 43 18.62 -29.32 -12.94
N GLU A 44 18.15 -29.08 -11.70
CA GLU A 44 17.07 -29.83 -11.10
C GLU A 44 15.75 -29.05 -11.22
N ALA A 45 14.90 -29.51 -12.16
CA ALA A 45 13.60 -28.89 -12.39
C ALA A 45 12.67 -29.07 -11.18
N VAL A 46 11.91 -28.02 -10.89
CA VAL A 46 10.91 -27.95 -9.81
C VAL A 46 9.51 -28.03 -10.42
N VAL A 47 8.65 -28.84 -9.84
CA VAL A 47 7.23 -28.90 -10.21
C VAL A 47 6.47 -27.86 -9.42
N VAL A 48 5.85 -26.93 -10.12
CA VAL A 48 4.95 -25.92 -9.54
C VAL A 48 3.55 -26.52 -9.40
N GLY A 49 3.06 -26.54 -8.17
CA GLY A 49 1.71 -26.98 -7.85
C GLY A 49 0.72 -25.81 -7.75
N PRO A 50 -0.52 -26.09 -7.38
CA PRO A 50 -1.56 -25.07 -7.26
C PRO A 50 -1.26 -24.04 -6.17
N VAL A 51 -1.88 -22.85 -6.31
CA VAL A 51 -1.91 -21.84 -5.26
C VAL A 51 -2.82 -22.32 -4.13
N GLU A 52 -2.28 -22.43 -2.93
CA GLU A 52 -2.99 -22.92 -1.75
C GLU A 52 -2.68 -22.06 -0.54
N SER A 53 -3.53 -22.15 0.49
CA SER A 53 -3.29 -21.48 1.77
C SER A 53 -1.91 -21.81 2.30
N MET A 54 -1.18 -20.80 2.75
CA MET A 54 0.17 -20.97 3.31
C MET A 54 0.16 -21.92 4.51
N SER A 55 1.04 -22.91 4.50
CA SER A 55 1.21 -23.86 5.59
C SER A 55 2.65 -24.31 5.74
N LYS A 56 3.09 -24.50 6.99
CA LYS A 56 4.44 -25.00 7.29
C LYS A 56 4.67 -26.42 6.74
N SER A 57 3.64 -27.26 6.68
CA SER A 57 3.74 -28.64 6.20
C SER A 57 4.01 -28.70 4.70
N LYS A 58 3.53 -27.73 3.93
CA LYS A 58 3.77 -27.63 2.47
C LYS A 58 4.94 -26.71 2.16
N LYS A 59 5.55 -26.10 3.15
CA LYS A 59 6.65 -25.12 3.01
C LYS A 59 6.33 -23.93 2.11
N ASN A 60 5.07 -23.66 1.78
CA ASN A 60 4.67 -22.55 0.91
C ASN A 60 4.43 -21.25 1.70
N THR A 61 5.17 -21.04 2.76
CA THR A 61 5.08 -19.84 3.62
C THR A 61 6.14 -18.82 3.25
N VAL A 62 5.79 -17.56 3.38
CA VAL A 62 6.73 -16.42 3.28
C VAL A 62 6.96 -15.89 4.69
N ASP A 63 8.21 -15.64 5.06
CA ASP A 63 8.52 -15.10 6.39
C ASP A 63 8.13 -13.61 6.49
N PRO A 64 7.14 -13.26 7.33
CA PRO A 64 6.73 -11.88 7.49
C PRO A 64 7.85 -10.97 8.01
N GLN A 65 8.79 -11.49 8.81
CA GLN A 65 9.88 -10.68 9.38
C GLN A 65 10.84 -10.23 8.30
N GLU A 66 11.22 -11.13 7.39
CA GLU A 66 12.08 -10.79 6.25
C GLU A 66 11.39 -9.81 5.30
N ILE A 67 10.13 -10.02 5.00
CA ILE A 67 9.37 -9.11 4.14
C ILE A 67 9.24 -7.72 4.76
N ILE A 68 8.92 -7.63 6.04
CA ILE A 68 8.84 -6.34 6.74
C ILE A 68 10.20 -5.66 6.79
N LYS A 69 11.29 -6.39 6.97
CA LYS A 69 12.66 -5.86 6.96
C LYS A 69 13.02 -5.27 5.60
N ASN A 70 12.60 -5.92 4.51
CA ASN A 70 12.98 -5.52 3.14
C ASN A 70 12.07 -4.42 2.57
N TYR A 71 10.77 -4.45 2.88
CA TYR A 71 9.76 -3.58 2.27
C TYR A 71 9.09 -2.61 3.25
N GLY A 72 9.24 -2.84 4.56
CA GLY A 72 8.52 -2.10 5.60
C GLY A 72 7.08 -2.57 5.81
N ALA A 73 6.58 -2.36 7.02
CA ALA A 73 5.23 -2.82 7.41
C ALA A 73 4.11 -2.16 6.59
N ASP A 74 4.24 -0.89 6.22
CA ASP A 74 3.24 -0.17 5.42
C ASP A 74 3.07 -0.77 4.02
N ALA A 75 4.17 -1.19 3.37
CA ALA A 75 4.09 -1.83 2.06
C ALA A 75 3.36 -3.18 2.14
N VAL A 76 3.63 -3.96 3.19
CA VAL A 76 2.94 -5.25 3.43
C VAL A 76 1.44 -5.03 3.67
N ARG A 77 1.08 -4.08 4.54
CA ARG A 77 -0.33 -3.71 4.79
C ARG A 77 -1.04 -3.27 3.52
N PHE A 78 -0.39 -2.40 2.75
CA PHE A 78 -0.91 -1.88 1.49
C PHE A 78 -1.14 -3.01 0.48
N PHE A 79 -0.18 -3.94 0.34
CA PHE A 79 -0.30 -5.10 -0.55
C PHE A 79 -1.48 -6.00 -0.17
N ILE A 80 -1.55 -6.43 1.10
CA ILE A 80 -2.60 -7.35 1.57
C ILE A 80 -4.01 -6.76 1.38
N LEU A 81 -4.15 -5.45 1.49
CA LEU A 81 -5.44 -4.76 1.35
C LEU A 81 -5.77 -4.34 -0.09
N SER A 82 -4.82 -4.48 -1.05
CA SER A 82 -4.97 -3.94 -2.40
C SER A 82 -5.64 -4.89 -3.39
N ASP A 83 -5.42 -6.19 -3.24
CA ASP A 83 -5.74 -7.18 -4.28
C ASP A 83 -7.24 -7.45 -4.39
N SER A 84 -7.88 -7.73 -3.27
CA SER A 84 -9.29 -8.17 -3.25
C SER A 84 -10.00 -7.73 -1.97
N PRO A 85 -11.33 -7.80 -1.93
CA PRO A 85 -12.07 -7.64 -0.69
C PRO A 85 -11.58 -8.62 0.37
N PRO A 86 -11.54 -8.23 1.67
CA PRO A 86 -10.86 -8.99 2.70
C PRO A 86 -11.45 -10.37 3.01
N GLU A 87 -12.67 -10.69 2.55
CA GLU A 87 -13.27 -12.01 2.64
C GLU A 87 -12.74 -13.02 1.61
N LYS A 88 -12.01 -12.55 0.59
CA LYS A 88 -11.38 -13.39 -0.43
C LYS A 88 -9.93 -13.71 -0.07
N ASP A 89 -9.47 -14.84 -0.58
CA ASP A 89 -8.07 -15.21 -0.48
C ASP A 89 -7.17 -14.23 -1.24
N VAL A 90 -6.00 -13.94 -0.68
CA VAL A 90 -4.97 -13.09 -1.28
C VAL A 90 -3.82 -13.97 -1.73
N GLN A 91 -3.53 -13.96 -3.02
CA GLN A 91 -2.34 -14.63 -3.54
C GLN A 91 -1.10 -13.77 -3.30
N TRP A 92 -0.11 -14.33 -2.59
CA TRP A 92 1.19 -13.67 -2.44
C TRP A 92 1.87 -13.49 -3.80
N SER A 93 2.45 -12.31 -4.02
CA SER A 93 3.13 -11.97 -5.25
C SER A 93 4.28 -11.01 -4.97
N ASP A 94 5.50 -11.38 -5.34
CA ASP A 94 6.67 -10.52 -5.23
C ASP A 94 6.53 -9.26 -6.10
N GLN A 95 5.84 -9.37 -7.22
CA GLN A 95 5.52 -8.22 -8.05
C GLN A 95 4.55 -7.27 -7.34
N GLY A 96 3.55 -7.82 -6.63
CA GLY A 96 2.56 -7.05 -5.87
C GLY A 96 3.18 -6.29 -4.70
N ILE A 97 4.02 -6.96 -3.89
CA ILE A 97 4.70 -6.30 -2.78
C ILE A 97 5.69 -5.22 -3.27
N ASN A 98 6.42 -5.46 -4.35
CA ASN A 98 7.29 -4.47 -4.98
C ASN A 98 6.51 -3.26 -5.49
N ALA A 99 5.33 -3.45 -6.11
CA ALA A 99 4.48 -2.36 -6.57
C ALA A 99 3.98 -1.51 -5.38
N SER A 100 3.58 -2.17 -4.28
CA SER A 100 3.16 -1.52 -3.04
C SER A 100 4.30 -0.70 -2.43
N PHE A 101 5.50 -1.26 -2.34
CA PHE A 101 6.68 -0.55 -1.86
C PHE A 101 7.01 0.68 -2.71
N LYS A 102 6.97 0.55 -4.04
CA LYS A 102 7.14 1.69 -4.96
C LYS A 102 6.08 2.78 -4.75
N PHE A 103 4.84 2.40 -4.42
CA PHE A 103 3.80 3.37 -4.09
C PHE A 103 4.14 4.15 -2.81
N ILE A 104 4.58 3.47 -1.74
CA ILE A 104 5.04 4.11 -0.49
C ILE A 104 6.18 5.10 -0.79
N GLN A 105 7.19 4.67 -1.55
CA GLN A 105 8.31 5.54 -1.94
C GLN A 105 7.86 6.76 -2.75
N LYS A 106 6.97 6.59 -3.73
CA LYS A 106 6.43 7.69 -4.53
C LYS A 106 5.64 8.68 -3.68
N THR A 107 4.85 8.18 -2.73
CA THR A 107 4.05 9.02 -1.81
C THR A 107 4.98 9.85 -0.91
N TRP A 108 6.08 9.26 -0.42
CA TRP A 108 7.10 10.00 0.31
C TRP A 108 7.78 11.09 -0.54
N GLN A 109 8.09 10.80 -1.81
CA GLN A 109 8.64 11.81 -2.72
C GLN A 109 7.66 12.95 -3.01
N LEU A 110 6.38 12.62 -3.16
CA LEU A 110 5.31 13.63 -3.31
C LEU A 110 5.20 14.49 -2.04
N HIS A 111 5.27 13.87 -0.86
CA HIS A 111 5.28 14.59 0.41
C HIS A 111 6.41 15.64 0.47
N LYS A 112 7.63 15.27 0.08
CA LYS A 112 8.77 16.21 0.02
C LYS A 112 8.49 17.38 -0.92
N LYS A 113 7.90 17.12 -2.09
CA LYS A 113 7.50 18.18 -3.02
C LYS A 113 6.46 19.13 -2.40
N ILE A 114 5.46 18.56 -1.72
CA ILE A 114 4.42 19.35 -1.04
C ILE A 114 5.04 20.20 0.07
N LYS A 115 5.90 19.62 0.91
CA LYS A 115 6.62 20.34 1.96
C LYS A 115 7.41 21.52 1.43
N ASN A 116 8.21 21.30 0.37
CA ASN A 116 8.97 22.36 -0.29
C ASN A 116 8.04 23.45 -0.81
N ARG A 117 6.94 23.08 -1.46
CA ARG A 117 5.92 24.03 -1.97
C ARG A 117 5.30 24.85 -0.83
N LEU A 118 5.02 24.23 0.33
CA LEU A 118 4.46 24.92 1.50
C LEU A 118 5.45 25.89 2.16
N SER A 119 6.76 25.67 2.01
CA SER A 119 7.81 26.57 2.51
C SER A 119 8.03 27.81 1.64
N GLU A 120 7.57 27.78 0.39
CA GLU A 120 7.63 28.94 -0.52
C GLU A 120 6.59 29.98 -0.12
N LYS A 121 6.87 31.27 -0.40
CA LYS A 121 5.88 32.33 -0.18
C LYS A 121 4.63 32.08 -1.04
N ASN A 122 3.44 32.24 -0.42
CA ASN A 122 2.18 32.22 -1.15
C ASN A 122 2.26 33.12 -2.38
N SER A 123 1.85 32.61 -3.53
CA SER A 123 1.65 33.47 -4.69
C SER A 123 0.47 34.40 -4.38
N ALA A 124 0.67 35.69 -4.59
CA ALA A 124 -0.35 36.71 -4.34
C ALA A 124 -1.64 36.53 -5.18
N ASN A 125 -1.63 35.63 -6.14
CA ASN A 125 -2.68 35.42 -7.15
C ASN A 125 -3.19 33.98 -7.19
N ALA A 126 -3.43 33.37 -5.99
CA ALA A 126 -4.06 32.04 -5.95
C ALA A 126 -5.44 32.07 -6.61
N GLU A 127 -5.66 31.14 -7.57
CA GLU A 127 -6.92 31.09 -8.34
C GLU A 127 -8.01 30.37 -7.54
N ASP A 128 -9.14 31.04 -7.32
CA ASP A 128 -10.29 30.46 -6.59
C ASP A 128 -10.76 29.13 -7.20
N LYS A 129 -10.72 29.00 -8.52
CA LYS A 129 -11.10 27.77 -9.22
C LYS A 129 -10.20 26.59 -8.84
N ILE A 130 -8.89 26.81 -8.69
CA ILE A 130 -7.92 25.76 -8.31
C ILE A 130 -8.11 25.41 -6.85
N ASN A 131 -8.30 26.42 -5.98
CA ASN A 131 -8.58 26.23 -4.56
C ASN A 131 -9.87 25.43 -4.35
N ASN A 132 -10.93 25.72 -5.10
CA ASN A 132 -12.19 24.98 -5.00
C ASN A 132 -12.04 23.52 -5.49
N ASN A 133 -11.26 23.30 -6.55
CA ASN A 133 -11.04 21.95 -7.07
C ASN A 133 -10.39 21.01 -6.05
N ILE A 134 -9.37 21.46 -5.31
CA ILE A 134 -8.75 20.61 -4.26
C ILE A 134 -9.67 20.41 -3.06
N LEU A 135 -10.48 21.41 -2.70
CA LEU A 135 -11.47 21.30 -1.63
C LEU A 135 -12.56 20.27 -1.99
N GLU A 136 -13.12 20.36 -3.20
CA GLU A 136 -14.13 19.41 -3.70
C GLU A 136 -13.57 18.00 -3.77
N PHE A 137 -12.38 17.82 -4.36
CA PHE A 137 -11.72 16.52 -4.41
C PHE A 137 -11.53 15.92 -3.01
N THR A 138 -11.03 16.72 -2.06
CA THR A 138 -10.79 16.26 -0.69
C THR A 138 -12.10 15.85 0.01
N ASN A 139 -13.17 16.60 -0.17
CA ASN A 139 -14.46 16.29 0.44
C ASN A 139 -15.08 15.01 -0.15
N LEU A 140 -15.01 14.86 -1.47
CA LEU A 140 -15.44 13.61 -2.16
C LEU A 140 -14.60 12.41 -1.73
N LEU A 141 -13.29 12.60 -1.54
CA LEU A 141 -12.41 11.54 -1.04
C LEU A 141 -12.79 11.11 0.37
N ILE A 142 -13.08 12.05 1.27
CA ILE A 142 -13.53 11.76 2.65
C ILE A 142 -14.80 10.90 2.59
N GLU A 143 -15.78 11.28 1.79
CA GLU A 143 -17.03 10.53 1.64
C GLU A 143 -16.78 9.11 1.11
N LYS A 144 -16.02 8.97 0.00
CA LYS A 144 -15.67 7.68 -0.61
C LYS A 144 -14.96 6.75 0.39
N VAL A 145 -13.92 7.25 1.05
CA VAL A 145 -13.11 6.45 1.98
C VAL A 145 -13.92 6.06 3.21
N SER A 146 -14.68 6.98 3.81
CA SER A 146 -15.52 6.68 4.98
C SER A 146 -16.53 5.59 4.68
N LYS A 147 -17.25 5.67 3.55
CA LYS A 147 -18.20 4.66 3.11
C LYS A 147 -17.53 3.30 2.88
N ASN A 148 -16.35 3.29 2.26
CA ASN A 148 -15.64 2.04 1.96
C ASN A 148 -15.00 1.40 3.21
N ILE A 149 -14.62 2.18 4.23
CA ILE A 149 -14.21 1.65 5.54
C ILE A 149 -15.38 0.91 6.21
N GLU A 150 -16.56 1.51 6.25
CA GLU A 150 -17.75 0.91 6.85
C GLU A 150 -18.18 -0.39 6.14
N SER A 151 -17.92 -0.48 4.84
CA SER A 151 -18.25 -1.64 3.99
C SER A 151 -17.08 -2.63 3.84
N PHE A 152 -15.95 -2.43 4.51
CA PHE A 152 -14.73 -3.25 4.39
C PHE A 152 -14.15 -3.33 2.96
N ASN A 153 -14.45 -2.39 2.08
CA ASN A 153 -13.94 -2.34 0.70
C ASN A 153 -12.53 -1.71 0.64
N TYR A 154 -11.55 -2.33 1.31
CA TYR A 154 -10.20 -1.78 1.43
C TYR A 154 -9.47 -1.65 0.10
N ASN A 155 -9.67 -2.57 -0.83
CA ASN A 155 -9.10 -2.50 -2.17
C ASN A 155 -9.56 -1.25 -2.94
N VAL A 156 -10.83 -0.84 -2.75
CA VAL A 156 -11.35 0.41 -3.33
C VAL A 156 -10.70 1.63 -2.67
N ILE A 157 -10.46 1.60 -1.35
CA ILE A 157 -9.74 2.67 -0.64
C ILE A 157 -8.33 2.81 -1.21
N ILE A 158 -7.63 1.71 -1.49
CA ILE A 158 -6.30 1.74 -2.10
C ILE A 158 -6.34 2.37 -3.49
N ALA A 159 -7.34 2.06 -4.31
CA ALA A 159 -7.55 2.72 -5.59
C ALA A 159 -7.76 4.25 -5.42
N ASN A 160 -8.53 4.67 -4.41
CA ASN A 160 -8.70 6.09 -4.09
C ASN A 160 -7.39 6.77 -3.64
N PHE A 161 -6.47 6.04 -3.01
CA PHE A 161 -5.15 6.59 -2.65
C PHE A 161 -4.26 6.77 -3.89
N HIS A 162 -4.33 5.88 -4.86
CA HIS A 162 -3.67 6.08 -6.16
C HIS A 162 -4.24 7.30 -6.90
N GLU A 163 -5.56 7.48 -6.88
CA GLU A 163 -6.25 8.66 -7.43
C GLU A 163 -5.75 9.93 -6.74
N SER A 164 -5.67 9.92 -5.40
CA SER A 164 -5.19 11.06 -4.59
C SER A 164 -3.75 11.43 -4.88
N TYR A 165 -2.88 10.43 -5.03
CA TYR A 165 -1.49 10.65 -5.43
C TYR A 165 -1.40 11.38 -6.78
N ASN A 166 -2.11 10.88 -7.79
CA ASN A 166 -2.11 11.46 -9.13
C ASN A 166 -2.67 12.88 -9.12
N PHE A 167 -3.79 13.08 -8.43
CA PHE A 167 -4.42 14.39 -8.28
C PHE A 167 -3.46 15.39 -7.62
N LEU A 168 -2.91 15.09 -6.45
CA LEU A 168 -1.99 15.98 -5.75
C LEU A 168 -0.75 16.28 -6.58
N ASN A 169 -0.14 15.29 -7.22
CA ASN A 169 1.05 15.49 -8.06
C ASN A 169 0.79 16.42 -9.26
N ASN A 170 -0.46 16.48 -9.74
CA ASN A 170 -0.86 17.40 -10.81
C ASN A 170 -1.18 18.81 -10.26
N GLU A 171 -1.76 18.90 -9.05
CA GLU A 171 -2.22 20.19 -8.50
C GLU A 171 -1.09 21.01 -7.86
N ILE A 172 -0.05 20.36 -7.29
CA ILE A 172 1.01 21.06 -6.55
C ILE A 172 1.80 22.09 -7.34
N ASN A 173 1.82 21.97 -8.68
CA ASN A 173 2.52 22.89 -9.57
C ASN A 173 1.64 24.07 -10.02
N LYS A 174 0.37 24.08 -9.66
CA LYS A 174 -0.59 25.13 -10.01
C LYS A 174 -0.57 26.26 -8.98
N ASN A 175 -1.26 27.34 -9.31
CA ASN A 175 -1.33 28.54 -8.47
C ASN A 175 -2.34 28.36 -7.31
N LEU A 176 -2.02 27.46 -6.38
CA LEU A 176 -2.83 27.02 -5.26
C LEU A 176 -2.44 27.78 -3.98
N ASN A 177 -3.40 28.11 -3.13
CA ASN A 177 -3.16 28.67 -1.83
C ASN A 177 -2.51 27.64 -0.89
N ASN A 178 -1.37 27.98 -0.27
CA ASN A 178 -0.60 27.08 0.59
C ASN A 178 -1.38 26.62 1.82
N GLN A 179 -2.20 27.49 2.42
CA GLN A 179 -3.00 27.12 3.59
C GLN A 179 -4.06 26.08 3.23
N ILE A 180 -4.75 26.27 2.09
CA ILE A 180 -5.74 25.31 1.58
C ILE A 180 -5.05 23.97 1.23
N LEU A 181 -3.90 24.04 0.55
CA LEU A 181 -3.11 22.82 0.26
C LEU A 181 -2.75 22.07 1.52
N LYS A 182 -2.23 22.76 2.55
CA LYS A 182 -1.83 22.16 3.82
C LYS A 182 -2.99 21.46 4.52
N GLU A 183 -4.15 22.12 4.59
CA GLU A 183 -5.35 21.56 5.23
C GLU A 183 -5.91 20.35 4.48
N CYS A 184 -6.01 20.44 3.15
CA CYS A 184 -6.47 19.32 2.33
C CYS A 184 -5.50 18.13 2.39
N TYR A 185 -4.19 18.39 2.28
CA TYR A 185 -3.18 17.34 2.36
C TYR A 185 -3.18 16.64 3.72
N LYS A 186 -3.32 17.40 4.83
CA LYS A 186 -3.48 16.82 6.16
C LYS A 186 -4.69 15.87 6.23
N LYS A 187 -5.85 16.28 5.71
CA LYS A 187 -7.04 15.42 5.67
C LYS A 187 -6.79 14.14 4.86
N ILE A 188 -6.12 14.24 3.72
CA ILE A 188 -5.75 13.09 2.89
C ILE A 188 -4.80 12.15 3.64
N LEU A 189 -3.79 12.66 4.34
CA LEU A 189 -2.90 11.85 5.18
C LEU A 189 -3.69 11.12 6.29
N LEU A 190 -4.62 11.78 6.96
CA LEU A 190 -5.45 11.16 8.00
C LEU A 190 -6.33 10.02 7.44
N LEU A 191 -6.83 10.15 6.21
CA LEU A 191 -7.55 9.06 5.53
C LEU A 191 -6.65 7.85 5.23
N MET A 192 -5.36 8.09 4.95
CA MET A 192 -4.38 7.02 4.69
C MET A 192 -3.91 6.31 5.97
N ASN A 193 -4.05 6.95 7.13
CA ASN A 193 -3.51 6.45 8.40
C ASN A 193 -3.92 5.01 8.78
N PRO A 194 -5.17 4.55 8.60
CA PRO A 194 -5.55 3.18 8.93
C PRO A 194 -4.80 2.12 8.12
N ILE A 195 -4.29 2.46 6.94
CA ILE A 195 -3.63 1.53 6.00
C ILE A 195 -2.11 1.64 6.08
N ILE A 196 -1.55 2.85 6.00
CA ILE A 196 -0.10 3.12 5.98
C ILE A 196 0.33 4.07 7.11
N PRO A 197 0.17 3.64 8.38
CA PRO A 197 0.33 4.50 9.55
C PRO A 197 1.73 5.07 9.75
N HIS A 198 2.79 4.32 9.42
CA HIS A 198 4.17 4.78 9.65
C HIS A 198 4.52 5.92 8.71
N LEU A 199 4.20 5.80 7.40
CA LEU A 199 4.39 6.88 6.45
C LEU A 199 3.60 8.12 6.83
N VAL A 200 2.34 7.95 7.23
CA VAL A 200 1.48 9.08 7.63
C VAL A 200 2.02 9.78 8.87
N SER A 201 2.43 9.03 9.90
CA SER A 201 3.03 9.60 11.11
C SER A 201 4.26 10.43 10.78
N GLU A 202 5.16 9.91 9.93
CA GLU A 202 6.36 10.62 9.50
C GLU A 202 6.01 11.90 8.71
N CYS A 203 5.04 11.83 7.79
CA CYS A 203 4.59 13.00 7.02
C CYS A 203 3.98 14.09 7.92
N LEU A 204 3.17 13.73 8.91
CA LEU A 204 2.56 14.68 9.82
C LEU A 204 3.59 15.31 10.77
N GLU A 205 4.56 14.51 11.22
CA GLU A 205 5.70 15.00 12.01
C GLU A 205 6.53 16.01 11.23
N ASP A 206 6.86 15.69 10.00
CA ASP A 206 7.67 16.53 9.11
C ASP A 206 6.99 17.86 8.72
N LEU A 207 5.66 17.95 8.89
CA LEU A 207 4.85 19.16 8.70
C LEU A 207 4.52 19.92 10.01
N ASP A 208 5.12 19.52 11.15
CA ASP A 208 4.81 20.08 12.49
C ASP A 208 3.33 19.93 12.90
N LEU A 209 2.67 18.86 12.46
CA LEU A 209 1.27 18.57 12.74
C LEU A 209 1.09 17.51 13.85
N LYS A 210 2.11 17.25 14.66
CA LYS A 210 2.17 16.19 15.69
C LYS A 210 1.11 16.28 16.82
N ASN A 211 0.51 17.44 17.06
CA ASN A 211 -0.36 17.65 18.23
C ASN A 211 -1.75 17.03 18.10
N GLU A 212 -2.05 16.37 16.99
CA GLU A 212 -3.30 15.64 16.86
C GLU A 212 -3.07 14.17 17.20
N LYS A 213 -3.81 13.67 18.19
CA LYS A 213 -3.78 12.26 18.58
C LYS A 213 -4.20 11.39 17.39
N ILE A 214 -3.21 10.89 16.64
CA ILE A 214 -3.41 9.99 15.51
C ILE A 214 -3.83 8.59 16.02
N TRP A 215 -3.40 8.24 17.23
CA TRP A 215 -3.73 6.98 17.87
C TRP A 215 -4.65 7.21 19.07
N PRO A 216 -5.77 6.49 19.18
CA PRO A 216 -6.54 6.47 20.42
C PRO A 216 -5.66 5.94 21.56
N LYS A 217 -5.79 6.56 22.75
CA LYS A 217 -5.14 6.06 23.97
C LYS A 217 -5.77 4.76 24.41
#